data_9aefb74f60d50dec9d65172572413726
#
_entry.id   9aefb74f60d50dec9d65172572413726
#
_cell.length_a   1.000
_cell.length_b   1.000
_cell.length_c   1.000
_cell.angle_alpha   90.00
_cell.angle_beta   90.00
_cell.angle_gamma   90.00
#
_symmetry.space_group_name_H-M   'P 1'
#
loop_
_entity.id
_entity.type
_entity.pdbx_description
1 polymer ?
#
loop_
_entity_poly.entity_id
_entity_poly.type
_entity_poly.pdbx_seq_one_letter_code
_entity_poly.pdbx_strand_id
1 'polypeptide(L)'
;MPSHNRCSVLAVEDREITALQRLGLTEYESRLYLSLVKQGPTKASQLSFFGHVPRTKAYGAIKELQRKGLLRIIPGKPELYEAASPNDVLFPLISKFNRDMKDSEDVVQSLAVTFEASKYTKRDAPKQSEEFWKMDGRQAIYNKVNQVLVDASKSIDYSTTEAGLIRAYKVHAEALEHARRRGATVRLLSPITPSNTTVAREFSEIVELKSAERPLAHFVSIDSKQLIVFECRPDDADTRAGHDSAIWTTNTLLVDLFEGLFNEVWRAIPNSSQKKAD
;
A
#
# COMPACT_ATOMS: atom_id res chain seq x y z
N MET A 1 -32.31 25.23 -5.88
CA MET A 1 -30.93 24.74 -5.71
C MET A 1 -30.69 24.32 -4.28
N PRO A 2 -30.66 23.02 -3.97
CA PRO A 2 -29.88 22.50 -2.85
C PRO A 2 -29.36 21.08 -3.13
N SER A 3 -28.38 20.87 -4.01
CA SER A 3 -27.81 19.55 -4.28
C SER A 3 -26.30 19.43 -3.99
N HIS A 4 -25.60 20.54 -3.76
CA HIS A 4 -24.15 20.52 -3.49
C HIS A 4 -23.79 20.23 -2.02
N ASN A 5 -24.73 20.44 -1.07
CA ASN A 5 -24.41 20.31 0.37
C ASN A 5 -24.53 18.86 0.91
N ARG A 6 -25.26 17.98 0.23
CA ARG A 6 -25.43 16.58 0.69
C ARG A 6 -24.19 15.70 0.42
N CYS A 7 -23.50 15.92 -0.68
CA CYS A 7 -22.34 15.11 -1.04
C CYS A 7 -21.12 15.38 -0.12
N SER A 8 -20.92 16.63 0.28
CA SER A 8 -19.84 17.02 1.20
C SER A 8 -20.08 16.54 2.64
N VAL A 9 -21.33 16.52 3.10
CA VAL A 9 -21.69 16.06 4.45
C VAL A 9 -21.52 14.54 4.58
N LEU A 10 -21.92 13.75 3.58
CA LEU A 10 -21.74 12.29 3.55
C LEU A 10 -20.25 11.91 3.51
N ALA A 11 -19.44 12.63 2.73
CA ALA A 11 -18.00 12.36 2.66
C ALA A 11 -17.27 12.68 3.98
N VAL A 12 -17.73 13.66 4.75
CA VAL A 12 -17.19 13.98 6.08
C VAL A 12 -17.58 12.91 7.09
N GLU A 13 -18.84 12.45 7.08
CA GLU A 13 -19.31 11.38 7.98
C GLU A 13 -18.55 10.06 7.76
N ASP A 14 -18.30 9.67 6.52
CA ASP A 14 -17.52 8.46 6.21
C ASP A 14 -16.08 8.57 6.70
N ARG A 15 -15.47 9.75 6.63
CA ARG A 15 -14.12 10.01 7.15
C ARG A 15 -14.08 9.90 8.67
N GLU A 16 -15.06 10.46 9.37
CA GLU A 16 -15.18 10.40 10.84
C GLU A 16 -15.38 8.96 11.32
N ILE A 17 -16.27 8.21 10.67
CA ILE A 17 -16.51 6.78 10.97
C ILE A 17 -15.23 5.97 10.77
N THR A 18 -14.53 6.16 9.65
CA THR A 18 -13.27 5.46 9.36
C THR A 18 -12.19 5.78 10.41
N ALA A 19 -12.11 7.04 10.86
CA ALA A 19 -11.16 7.43 11.89
C ALA A 19 -11.47 6.75 13.23
N LEU A 20 -12.74 6.69 13.63
CA LEU A 20 -13.17 6.00 14.86
C LEU A 20 -12.92 4.49 14.80
N GLN A 21 -13.11 3.88 13.62
CA GLN A 21 -12.78 2.45 13.41
C GLN A 21 -11.28 2.17 13.59
N ARG A 22 -10.41 3.07 13.12
CA ARG A 22 -8.96 2.97 13.35
C ARG A 22 -8.59 3.05 14.84
N LEU A 23 -9.38 3.71 15.64
CA LEU A 23 -9.23 3.76 17.09
C LEU A 23 -9.84 2.54 17.83
N GLY A 24 -10.31 1.53 17.11
CA GLY A 24 -10.80 0.26 17.65
C GLY A 24 -12.30 0.22 17.93
N LEU A 25 -13.07 1.11 17.32
CA LEU A 25 -14.53 1.00 17.34
C LEU A 25 -15.00 0.14 16.14
N THR A 26 -16.08 -0.59 16.34
CA THR A 26 -16.77 -1.22 15.21
C THR A 26 -17.54 -0.17 14.39
N GLU A 27 -17.97 -0.51 13.19
CA GLU A 27 -18.76 0.40 12.36
C GLU A 27 -20.02 0.89 13.07
N TYR A 28 -20.76 -0.03 13.72
CA TYR A 28 -21.98 0.34 14.45
C TYR A 28 -21.71 1.21 15.67
N GLU A 29 -20.66 0.94 16.43
CA GLU A 29 -20.22 1.80 17.51
C GLU A 29 -19.84 3.20 17.03
N SER A 30 -19.09 3.31 15.94
CA SER A 30 -18.68 4.58 15.34
C SER A 30 -19.89 5.41 14.90
N ARG A 31 -20.85 4.78 14.22
CA ARG A 31 -22.09 5.43 13.78
C ARG A 31 -22.94 5.94 14.95
N LEU A 32 -23.10 5.14 15.99
CA LEU A 32 -23.89 5.53 17.18
C LEU A 32 -23.19 6.62 17.97
N TYR A 33 -21.88 6.53 18.20
CA TYR A 33 -21.13 7.54 18.90
C TYR A 33 -21.18 8.89 18.17
N LEU A 34 -20.94 8.90 16.86
CA LEU A 34 -21.03 10.09 16.02
C LEU A 34 -22.43 10.72 16.08
N SER A 35 -23.48 9.89 16.05
CA SER A 35 -24.86 10.37 16.19
C SER A 35 -25.11 11.01 17.56
N LEU A 36 -24.58 10.45 18.64
CA LEU A 36 -24.69 11.05 19.98
C LEU A 36 -23.95 12.39 20.08
N VAL A 37 -22.77 12.48 19.49
CA VAL A 37 -22.00 13.74 19.45
C VAL A 37 -22.77 14.84 18.70
N LYS A 38 -23.43 14.47 17.59
CA LYS A 38 -24.19 15.44 16.76
C LYS A 38 -25.54 15.81 17.32
N GLN A 39 -26.27 14.86 17.91
CA GLN A 39 -27.65 15.05 18.36
C GLN A 39 -27.77 15.41 19.85
N GLY A 40 -26.73 15.15 20.65
CA GLY A 40 -26.80 15.24 22.10
C GLY A 40 -27.59 14.09 22.73
N PRO A 41 -28.03 14.25 23.99
CA PRO A 41 -28.72 13.19 24.76
C PRO A 41 -29.95 12.66 24.05
N THR A 42 -29.98 11.34 23.78
CA THR A 42 -30.95 10.73 22.85
C THR A 42 -31.39 9.35 23.37
N LYS A 43 -32.66 8.97 23.07
CA LYS A 43 -33.17 7.62 23.39
C LYS A 43 -32.59 6.56 22.45
N ALA A 44 -32.48 5.31 22.92
CA ALA A 44 -31.94 4.19 22.13
C ALA A 44 -32.65 4.01 20.77
N SER A 45 -33.94 4.20 20.72
CA SER A 45 -34.72 4.05 19.48
C SER A 45 -34.40 5.15 18.44
N GLN A 46 -34.20 6.37 18.89
CA GLN A 46 -33.82 7.51 18.06
C GLN A 46 -32.36 7.40 17.63
N LEU A 47 -31.50 6.95 18.53
CA LEU A 47 -30.08 6.72 18.27
C LEU A 47 -29.87 5.66 17.18
N SER A 48 -30.63 4.55 17.23
CA SER A 48 -30.65 3.53 16.16
C SER A 48 -31.06 4.12 14.81
N PHE A 49 -32.04 5.03 14.80
CA PHE A 49 -32.52 5.69 13.59
C PHE A 49 -31.46 6.65 13.03
N PHE A 50 -30.94 7.57 13.82
CA PHE A 50 -29.95 8.56 13.39
C PHE A 50 -28.61 7.93 12.99
N GLY A 51 -28.19 6.87 13.68
CA GLY A 51 -26.96 6.14 13.37
C GLY A 51 -27.09 5.18 12.18
N HIS A 52 -28.29 5.04 11.60
CA HIS A 52 -28.56 4.05 10.56
C HIS A 52 -28.13 2.62 10.97
N VAL A 53 -28.34 2.27 12.24
CA VAL A 53 -27.97 0.96 12.81
C VAL A 53 -29.24 0.15 13.08
N PRO A 54 -29.32 -1.12 12.63
CA PRO A 54 -30.47 -1.96 12.94
C PRO A 54 -30.72 -2.08 14.44
N ARG A 55 -31.98 -1.98 14.90
CA ARG A 55 -32.34 -2.01 16.33
C ARG A 55 -31.76 -3.20 17.07
N THR A 56 -31.73 -4.37 16.42
CA THR A 56 -31.16 -5.60 16.98
C THR A 56 -29.67 -5.50 17.29
N LYS A 57 -28.92 -4.66 16.58
CA LYS A 57 -27.48 -4.41 16.74
C LYS A 57 -27.20 -3.20 17.61
N ALA A 58 -28.11 -2.22 17.64
CA ALA A 58 -27.91 -0.97 18.37
C ALA A 58 -27.73 -1.17 19.88
N TYR A 59 -28.54 -2.03 20.51
CA TYR A 59 -28.41 -2.29 21.95
C TYR A 59 -27.06 -2.93 22.33
N GLY A 60 -26.56 -3.85 21.50
CA GLY A 60 -25.23 -4.42 21.70
C GLY A 60 -24.12 -3.38 21.58
N ALA A 61 -24.19 -2.56 20.55
CA ALA A 61 -23.21 -1.48 20.32
C ALA A 61 -23.27 -0.39 21.39
N ILE A 62 -24.46 -0.03 21.89
CA ILE A 62 -24.64 0.90 23.03
C ILE A 62 -23.95 0.33 24.28
N LYS A 63 -24.15 -0.95 24.59
CA LYS A 63 -23.51 -1.61 25.74
C LYS A 63 -21.99 -1.61 25.63
N GLU A 64 -21.46 -1.86 24.43
CA GLU A 64 -20.00 -1.80 24.19
C GLU A 64 -19.46 -0.38 24.30
N LEU A 65 -20.14 0.62 23.74
CA LEU A 65 -19.77 2.02 23.91
C LEU A 65 -19.74 2.44 25.40
N GLN A 66 -20.72 1.98 26.19
CA GLN A 66 -20.74 2.21 27.63
C GLN A 66 -19.55 1.52 28.31
N ARG A 67 -19.28 0.25 27.99
CA ARG A 67 -18.13 -0.50 28.52
C ARG A 67 -16.78 0.18 28.20
N LYS A 68 -16.69 0.76 27.03
CA LYS A 68 -15.51 1.54 26.57
C LYS A 68 -15.47 2.97 27.16
N GLY A 69 -16.48 3.38 27.91
CA GLY A 69 -16.57 4.73 28.51
C GLY A 69 -16.90 5.84 27.51
N LEU A 70 -17.32 5.49 26.29
CA LEU A 70 -17.62 6.45 25.21
C LEU A 70 -19.00 7.07 25.32
N LEU A 71 -19.87 6.48 26.14
CA LEU A 71 -21.18 7.05 26.47
C LEU A 71 -21.54 6.83 27.93
N ARG A 72 -22.42 7.68 28.44
CA ARG A 72 -23.05 7.57 29.74
C ARG A 72 -24.56 7.53 29.62
N ILE A 73 -25.20 6.89 30.60
CA ILE A 73 -26.66 6.82 30.70
C ILE A 73 -27.12 7.94 31.64
N ILE A 74 -28.10 8.73 31.16
CA ILE A 74 -28.83 9.68 31.99
C ILE A 74 -30.09 8.97 32.47
N PRO A 75 -30.22 8.70 33.79
CA PRO A 75 -31.39 8.01 34.33
C PRO A 75 -32.67 8.81 34.07
N GLY A 76 -33.73 8.09 33.68
CA GLY A 76 -35.03 8.72 33.42
C GLY A 76 -36.02 7.70 32.85
N LYS A 77 -37.26 8.14 32.64
CA LYS A 77 -38.28 7.38 31.91
C LYS A 77 -38.76 8.18 30.71
N PRO A 78 -38.21 7.92 29.53
CA PRO A 78 -37.24 6.90 29.15
C PRO A 78 -35.79 7.31 29.49
N GLU A 79 -34.89 6.32 29.59
CA GLU A 79 -33.44 6.53 29.69
C GLU A 79 -32.91 7.27 28.45
N LEU A 80 -31.96 8.20 28.67
CA LEU A 80 -31.24 8.89 27.61
C LEU A 80 -29.78 8.46 27.62
N TYR A 81 -29.18 8.44 26.44
CA TYR A 81 -27.77 8.14 26.21
C TYR A 81 -27.08 9.42 25.75
N GLU A 82 -25.93 9.71 26.31
CA GLU A 82 -25.14 10.90 26.01
C GLU A 82 -23.71 10.49 25.68
N ALA A 83 -23.11 11.09 24.65
CA ALA A 83 -21.70 10.90 24.35
C ALA A 83 -20.82 11.46 25.46
N ALA A 84 -19.81 10.71 25.87
CA ALA A 84 -18.72 11.30 26.62
C ALA A 84 -17.92 12.23 25.70
N SER A 85 -17.31 13.27 26.29
CA SER A 85 -16.53 14.26 25.53
C SER A 85 -15.46 13.58 24.66
N PRO A 86 -15.38 13.86 23.35
CA PRO A 86 -14.32 13.33 22.51
C PRO A 86 -12.91 13.57 23.07
N ASN A 87 -12.69 14.72 23.69
CA ASN A 87 -11.40 15.04 24.30
C ASN A 87 -11.04 14.10 25.45
N ASP A 88 -12.02 13.71 26.26
CA ASP A 88 -11.77 12.90 27.45
C ASP A 88 -11.60 11.40 27.12
N VAL A 89 -12.21 10.93 26.03
CA VAL A 89 -12.25 9.50 25.71
C VAL A 89 -11.45 9.10 24.49
N LEU A 90 -11.35 9.94 23.45
CA LEU A 90 -10.61 9.60 22.24
C LEU A 90 -9.12 9.91 22.35
N PHE A 91 -8.70 10.98 23.05
CA PHE A 91 -7.27 11.26 23.27
C PHE A 91 -6.54 10.16 24.03
N PRO A 92 -7.09 9.57 25.12
CA PRO A 92 -6.48 8.40 25.74
C PRO A 92 -6.35 7.18 24.80
N LEU A 93 -7.32 6.95 23.91
CA LEU A 93 -7.22 5.90 22.90
C LEU A 93 -6.10 6.17 21.89
N ILE A 94 -5.96 7.39 21.41
CA ILE A 94 -4.86 7.80 20.52
C ILE A 94 -3.51 7.62 21.23
N SER A 95 -3.42 8.03 22.49
CA SER A 95 -2.20 7.91 23.29
C SER A 95 -1.81 6.46 23.54
N LYS A 96 -2.80 5.57 23.72
CA LYS A 96 -2.56 4.13 23.83
C LYS A 96 -2.05 3.57 22.49
N PHE A 97 -2.71 3.89 21.38
CA PHE A 97 -2.30 3.45 20.04
C PHE A 97 -0.86 3.86 19.70
N ASN A 98 -0.50 5.12 20.02
CA ASN A 98 0.86 5.61 19.79
C ASN A 98 1.90 4.88 20.67
N ARG A 99 1.55 4.49 21.90
CA ARG A 99 2.43 3.66 22.75
C ARG A 99 2.62 2.28 22.18
N ASP A 100 1.51 1.60 21.82
CA ASP A 100 1.55 0.25 21.25
C ASP A 100 2.38 0.22 19.94
N MET A 101 2.30 1.29 19.14
CA MET A 101 3.12 1.45 17.93
C MET A 101 4.60 1.61 18.28
N LYS A 102 4.93 2.46 19.25
CA LYS A 102 6.31 2.65 19.69
C LYS A 102 6.91 1.37 20.28
N ASP A 103 6.17 0.66 21.11
CA ASP A 103 6.60 -0.64 21.66
C ASP A 103 6.89 -1.64 20.54
N SER A 104 6.07 -1.63 19.47
CA SER A 104 6.29 -2.47 18.30
C SER A 104 7.54 -2.06 17.52
N GLU A 105 7.81 -0.77 17.37
CA GLU A 105 9.05 -0.24 16.75
C GLU A 105 10.28 -0.66 17.55
N ASP A 106 10.24 -0.58 18.88
CA ASP A 106 11.35 -0.99 19.77
C ASP A 106 11.66 -2.50 19.64
N VAL A 107 10.60 -3.33 19.53
CA VAL A 107 10.75 -4.77 19.27
C VAL A 107 11.40 -5.03 17.91
N VAL A 108 10.95 -4.35 16.84
CA VAL A 108 11.55 -4.48 15.50
C VAL A 108 13.03 -4.07 15.53
N GLN A 109 13.36 -2.98 16.20
CA GLN A 109 14.75 -2.54 16.36
C GLN A 109 15.61 -3.59 17.07
N SER A 110 15.11 -4.17 18.15
CA SER A 110 15.79 -5.25 18.90
C SER A 110 16.01 -6.49 18.03
N LEU A 111 15.00 -6.88 17.25
CA LEU A 111 15.12 -7.99 16.31
C LEU A 111 16.14 -7.70 15.20
N ALA A 112 16.19 -6.48 14.69
CA ALA A 112 17.16 -6.06 13.68
C ALA A 112 18.62 -6.18 14.23
N VAL A 113 18.86 -5.71 15.45
CA VAL A 113 20.17 -5.84 16.12
C VAL A 113 20.55 -7.32 16.30
N THR A 114 19.60 -8.14 16.75
CA THR A 114 19.83 -9.58 16.95
C THR A 114 20.12 -10.28 15.62
N PHE A 115 19.43 -9.92 14.56
CA PHE A 115 19.65 -10.45 13.21
C PHE A 115 21.03 -10.09 12.68
N GLU A 116 21.47 -8.84 12.81
CA GLU A 116 22.81 -8.44 12.40
C GLU A 116 23.89 -9.16 13.21
N ALA A 117 23.74 -9.26 14.55
CA ALA A 117 24.65 -10.02 15.39
C ALA A 117 24.76 -11.50 14.97
N SER A 118 23.65 -12.11 14.55
CA SER A 118 23.62 -13.50 14.10
C SER A 118 24.40 -13.75 12.80
N LYS A 119 24.51 -12.73 11.92
CA LYS A 119 25.31 -12.81 10.70
C LYS A 119 26.82 -12.95 11.01
N TYR A 120 27.28 -12.30 12.08
CA TYR A 120 28.71 -12.36 12.47
C TYR A 120 29.09 -13.66 13.14
N THR A 121 28.15 -14.37 13.77
CA THR A 121 28.44 -15.68 14.40
C THR A 121 28.47 -16.85 13.40
N LYS A 122 27.98 -16.65 12.17
CA LYS A 122 28.02 -17.66 11.09
C LYS A 122 29.26 -17.56 10.20
N ARG A 123 30.43 -17.17 10.74
CA ARG A 123 31.69 -17.07 9.98
C ARG A 123 32.22 -18.41 9.41
N ASP A 124 31.63 -19.55 9.81
CA ASP A 124 31.98 -20.90 9.29
C ASP A 124 30.93 -21.47 8.34
N ALA A 125 29.93 -20.67 7.88
CA ALA A 125 29.10 -21.11 6.77
C ALA A 125 29.97 -21.10 5.49
N PRO A 126 29.90 -22.15 4.64
CA PRO A 126 30.63 -22.15 3.38
C PRO A 126 30.34 -20.88 2.63
N LYS A 127 31.39 -20.23 2.04
CA LYS A 127 31.26 -19.07 1.19
C LYS A 127 30.12 -19.35 0.24
N GLN A 128 28.96 -18.70 0.47
CA GLN A 128 27.75 -19.00 -0.27
C GLN A 128 28.01 -18.68 -1.74
N SER A 129 28.05 -19.75 -2.52
CA SER A 129 27.75 -19.74 -3.92
C SER A 129 26.51 -18.85 -4.14
N GLU A 130 26.66 -17.89 -5.05
CA GLU A 130 25.64 -17.19 -5.79
C GLU A 130 24.24 -17.23 -5.14
N GLU A 131 23.87 -16.12 -4.52
CA GLU A 131 22.68 -16.07 -3.69
C GLU A 131 21.44 -15.98 -4.56
N PHE A 132 20.64 -17.05 -4.53
CA PHE A 132 19.31 -17.11 -5.13
C PHE A 132 18.27 -17.20 -4.03
N TRP A 133 17.38 -16.25 -3.99
CA TRP A 133 16.27 -16.25 -3.03
C TRP A 133 14.94 -16.40 -3.76
N LYS A 134 14.25 -17.47 -3.45
CA LYS A 134 12.88 -17.64 -3.90
C LYS A 134 11.94 -16.82 -3.03
N MET A 135 10.98 -16.17 -3.65
CA MET A 135 9.90 -15.43 -3.00
C MET A 135 8.57 -15.88 -3.55
N ASP A 136 7.58 -16.04 -2.70
CA ASP A 136 6.23 -16.41 -3.05
C ASP A 136 5.24 -15.35 -2.49
N GLY A 137 4.24 -15.00 -3.29
CA GLY A 137 3.17 -14.05 -2.96
C GLY A 137 3.43 -12.63 -3.43
N ARG A 138 2.39 -12.04 -4.04
CA ARG A 138 2.42 -10.73 -4.70
C ARG A 138 2.96 -9.62 -3.79
N GLN A 139 2.47 -9.54 -2.56
CA GLN A 139 2.86 -8.50 -1.63
C GLN A 139 4.33 -8.61 -1.18
N ALA A 140 4.82 -9.83 -0.96
CA ALA A 140 6.21 -10.06 -0.59
C ALA A 140 7.17 -9.62 -1.70
N ILE A 141 6.82 -9.92 -2.96
CA ILE A 141 7.58 -9.51 -4.14
C ILE A 141 7.58 -7.98 -4.27
N TYR A 142 6.42 -7.31 -4.14
CA TYR A 142 6.34 -5.86 -4.21
C TYR A 142 7.15 -5.15 -3.12
N ASN A 143 7.10 -5.67 -1.90
CA ASN A 143 7.90 -5.13 -0.80
C ASN A 143 9.40 -5.26 -1.10
N LYS A 144 9.84 -6.40 -1.66
CA LYS A 144 11.25 -6.58 -2.03
C LYS A 144 11.65 -5.68 -3.19
N VAL A 145 10.81 -5.55 -4.22
CA VAL A 145 11.06 -4.61 -5.34
C VAL A 145 11.20 -3.19 -4.81
N ASN A 146 10.25 -2.71 -4.00
CA ASN A 146 10.33 -1.37 -3.41
C ASN A 146 11.59 -1.18 -2.56
N GLN A 147 11.97 -2.17 -1.76
CA GLN A 147 13.19 -2.12 -0.96
C GLN A 147 14.44 -1.88 -1.83
N VAL A 148 14.61 -2.67 -2.90
CA VAL A 148 15.80 -2.51 -3.77
C VAL A 148 15.75 -1.25 -4.63
N LEU A 149 14.56 -0.77 -5.01
CA LEU A 149 14.38 0.50 -5.72
C LEU A 149 14.76 1.72 -4.87
N VAL A 150 14.47 1.66 -3.55
CA VAL A 150 14.87 2.73 -2.62
C VAL A 150 16.38 2.86 -2.54
N ASP A 151 17.14 1.78 -2.67
CA ASP A 151 18.61 1.78 -2.61
C ASP A 151 19.28 2.06 -3.97
N ALA A 152 18.53 2.07 -5.07
CA ALA A 152 19.04 2.27 -6.42
C ALA A 152 19.70 3.65 -6.59
N SER A 153 20.90 3.68 -7.21
CA SER A 153 21.70 4.89 -7.34
C SER A 153 22.19 5.19 -8.76
N LYS A 154 22.16 4.19 -9.67
CA LYS A 154 22.69 4.30 -11.03
C LYS A 154 21.65 4.04 -12.11
N SER A 155 21.07 2.85 -12.11
CA SER A 155 20.17 2.40 -13.17
C SER A 155 19.12 1.42 -12.67
N ILE A 156 17.92 1.53 -13.25
CA ILE A 156 16.82 0.61 -13.07
C ILE A 156 16.30 0.26 -14.46
N ASP A 157 16.36 -1.02 -14.81
CA ASP A 157 15.81 -1.58 -16.03
C ASP A 157 14.64 -2.48 -15.69
N TYR A 158 13.45 -2.08 -16.07
CA TYR A 158 12.22 -2.77 -15.74
C TYR A 158 11.53 -3.27 -17.00
N SER A 159 11.34 -4.58 -17.13
CA SER A 159 10.54 -5.21 -18.20
C SER A 159 9.28 -5.83 -17.58
N THR A 160 8.11 -5.52 -18.17
CA THR A 160 6.83 -5.98 -17.62
C THR A 160 5.78 -6.20 -18.71
N THR A 161 4.64 -6.80 -18.33
CA THR A 161 3.48 -7.00 -19.21
C THR A 161 2.58 -5.78 -19.25
N GLU A 162 1.53 -5.85 -20.06
CA GLU A 162 0.46 -4.86 -20.14
C GLU A 162 -0.19 -4.59 -18.78
N ALA A 163 -0.62 -5.64 -18.09
CA ALA A 163 -1.20 -5.54 -16.75
C ALA A 163 -0.14 -5.19 -15.70
N GLY A 164 1.08 -5.68 -15.89
CA GLY A 164 2.22 -5.37 -15.04
C GLY A 164 2.60 -3.90 -15.06
N LEU A 165 2.42 -3.18 -16.17
CA LEU A 165 2.62 -1.73 -16.23
C LEU A 165 1.68 -1.00 -15.27
N ILE A 166 0.41 -1.39 -15.24
CA ILE A 166 -0.59 -0.80 -14.34
C ILE A 166 -0.23 -1.07 -12.87
N ARG A 167 0.20 -2.30 -12.56
CA ARG A 167 0.65 -2.66 -11.21
C ARG A 167 1.90 -1.88 -10.80
N ALA A 168 2.90 -1.82 -11.68
CA ALA A 168 4.14 -1.10 -11.43
C ALA A 168 3.89 0.38 -11.14
N TYR A 169 3.01 1.03 -11.88
CA TYR A 169 2.61 2.40 -11.62
C TYR A 169 1.96 2.55 -10.24
N LYS A 170 0.97 1.70 -9.92
CA LYS A 170 0.24 1.78 -8.65
C LYS A 170 1.11 1.53 -7.41
N VAL A 171 2.13 0.68 -7.53
CA VAL A 171 2.89 0.17 -6.37
C VAL A 171 4.29 0.76 -6.29
N HIS A 172 4.94 1.03 -7.42
CA HIS A 172 6.36 1.38 -7.48
C HIS A 172 6.62 2.80 -7.96
N ALA A 173 5.62 3.57 -8.42
CA ALA A 173 5.82 4.90 -9.00
C ALA A 173 6.59 5.84 -8.06
N GLU A 174 6.23 5.87 -6.77
CA GLU A 174 6.90 6.71 -5.78
C GLU A 174 8.36 6.32 -5.58
N ALA A 175 8.67 5.03 -5.47
CA ALA A 175 10.04 4.53 -5.31
C ALA A 175 10.90 4.82 -6.55
N LEU A 176 10.34 4.66 -7.76
CA LEU A 176 11.02 4.96 -9.02
C LEU A 176 11.26 6.46 -9.19
N GLU A 177 10.29 7.30 -8.83
CA GLU A 177 10.46 8.75 -8.84
C GLU A 177 11.56 9.19 -7.86
N HIS A 178 11.60 8.62 -6.67
CA HIS A 178 12.66 8.86 -5.70
C HIS A 178 14.06 8.45 -6.23
N ALA A 179 14.17 7.28 -6.87
CA ALA A 179 15.41 6.83 -7.48
C ALA A 179 15.86 7.80 -8.58
N ARG A 180 14.94 8.23 -9.46
CA ARG A 180 15.23 9.22 -10.51
C ARG A 180 15.70 10.56 -9.93
N ARG A 181 15.06 11.06 -8.88
CA ARG A 181 15.46 12.32 -8.20
C ARG A 181 16.88 12.24 -7.63
N ARG A 182 17.35 11.03 -7.26
CA ARG A 182 18.73 10.79 -6.82
C ARG A 182 19.72 10.64 -7.99
N GLY A 183 19.26 10.71 -9.23
CA GLY A 183 20.09 10.65 -10.42
C GLY A 183 20.15 9.27 -11.08
N ALA A 184 19.37 8.29 -10.64
CA ALA A 184 19.30 7.01 -11.33
C ALA A 184 18.57 7.13 -12.67
N THR A 185 19.08 6.46 -13.70
CA THR A 185 18.38 6.28 -14.97
C THR A 185 17.32 5.21 -14.81
N VAL A 186 16.05 5.51 -15.08
CA VAL A 186 14.94 4.57 -14.95
C VAL A 186 14.34 4.31 -16.32
N ARG A 187 14.51 3.08 -16.82
CA ARG A 187 14.01 2.63 -18.13
C ARG A 187 12.99 1.53 -17.95
N LEU A 188 11.90 1.59 -18.71
CA LEU A 188 10.81 0.61 -18.62
C LEU A 188 10.36 0.15 -20.01
N LEU A 189 10.26 -1.18 -20.19
CA LEU A 189 9.71 -1.83 -21.37
C LEU A 189 8.38 -2.49 -21.02
N SER A 190 7.33 -2.19 -21.79
CA SER A 190 6.02 -2.84 -21.64
C SER A 190 5.23 -2.74 -22.93
N PRO A 191 4.35 -3.68 -23.26
CA PRO A 191 3.33 -3.47 -24.27
C PRO A 191 2.43 -2.29 -23.89
N ILE A 192 2.23 -1.34 -24.81
CA ILE A 192 1.29 -0.24 -24.64
C ILE A 192 0.08 -0.52 -25.51
N THR A 193 -1.07 -0.64 -24.89
CA THR A 193 -2.36 -0.97 -25.51
C THR A 193 -3.41 0.06 -25.11
N PRO A 194 -4.60 0.07 -25.71
CA PRO A 194 -5.67 0.96 -25.29
C PRO A 194 -6.04 0.84 -23.81
N SER A 195 -5.83 -0.33 -23.18
CA SER A 195 -6.20 -0.58 -21.78
C SER A 195 -5.26 0.09 -20.78
N ASN A 196 -3.99 0.36 -21.14
CA ASN A 196 -2.99 0.94 -20.26
C ASN A 196 -2.43 2.28 -20.74
N THR A 197 -2.90 2.84 -21.86
CA THR A 197 -2.38 4.07 -22.49
C THR A 197 -2.40 5.27 -21.52
N THR A 198 -3.43 5.41 -20.70
CA THR A 198 -3.52 6.52 -19.73
C THR A 198 -2.40 6.39 -18.68
N VAL A 199 -2.24 5.21 -18.11
CA VAL A 199 -1.19 4.91 -17.14
C VAL A 199 0.19 5.07 -17.77
N ALA A 200 0.38 4.60 -19.01
CA ALA A 200 1.64 4.74 -19.75
C ALA A 200 2.05 6.21 -19.92
N ARG A 201 1.08 7.10 -20.20
CA ARG A 201 1.34 8.55 -20.31
C ARG A 201 1.79 9.15 -18.99
N GLU A 202 1.07 8.88 -17.91
CA GLU A 202 1.42 9.36 -16.57
C GLU A 202 2.77 8.80 -16.12
N PHE A 203 3.01 7.51 -16.37
CA PHE A 203 4.27 6.88 -15.97
C PHE A 203 5.47 7.39 -16.76
N SER A 204 5.28 7.80 -18.03
CA SER A 204 6.35 8.37 -18.86
C SER A 204 6.88 9.73 -18.35
N GLU A 205 6.18 10.38 -17.44
CA GLU A 205 6.69 11.57 -16.73
C GLU A 205 7.74 11.21 -15.67
N ILE A 206 7.67 9.96 -15.17
CA ILE A 206 8.54 9.45 -14.10
C ILE A 206 9.70 8.61 -14.65
N VAL A 207 9.46 7.81 -15.71
CA VAL A 207 10.42 6.86 -16.27
C VAL A 207 10.59 7.04 -17.77
N GLU A 208 11.71 6.59 -18.32
CA GLU A 208 11.86 6.44 -19.77
C GLU A 208 11.11 5.19 -20.20
N LEU A 209 9.94 5.36 -20.81
CA LEU A 209 9.06 4.27 -21.22
C LEU A 209 9.14 4.03 -22.73
N LYS A 210 9.39 2.78 -23.13
CA LYS A 210 9.27 2.34 -24.51
C LYS A 210 8.25 1.21 -24.66
N SER A 211 7.50 1.22 -25.77
CA SER A 211 6.53 0.16 -26.09
C SER A 211 7.23 -1.00 -26.78
N ALA A 212 7.24 -2.17 -26.13
CA ALA A 212 7.68 -3.43 -26.73
C ALA A 212 6.43 -4.25 -27.12
N GLU A 213 6.38 -4.81 -28.31
CA GLU A 213 5.24 -5.64 -28.76
C GLU A 213 5.01 -6.84 -27.85
N ARG A 214 6.08 -7.40 -27.33
CA ARG A 214 6.06 -8.52 -26.38
C ARG A 214 7.02 -8.23 -25.23
N PRO A 215 6.65 -8.52 -23.97
CA PRO A 215 7.59 -8.45 -22.88
C PRO A 215 8.68 -9.50 -23.06
N LEU A 216 9.93 -9.14 -22.76
CA LEU A 216 11.03 -10.10 -22.74
C LEU A 216 10.82 -11.15 -21.65
N ALA A 217 10.52 -10.69 -20.47
CA ALA A 217 10.19 -11.40 -19.24
C ALA A 217 9.72 -10.35 -18.22
N HIS A 218 9.13 -10.77 -17.13
CA HIS A 218 8.90 -9.90 -15.98
C HIS A 218 10.17 -9.85 -15.14
N PHE A 219 10.88 -8.73 -15.16
CA PHE A 219 12.07 -8.56 -14.33
C PHE A 219 12.38 -7.10 -14.03
N VAL A 220 13.16 -6.90 -12.98
CA VAL A 220 13.78 -5.63 -12.62
C VAL A 220 15.26 -5.88 -12.37
N SER A 221 16.14 -5.19 -13.11
CA SER A 221 17.57 -5.10 -12.82
C SER A 221 17.91 -3.76 -12.19
N ILE A 222 18.74 -3.77 -11.17
CA ILE A 222 19.09 -2.59 -10.38
C ILE A 222 20.61 -2.46 -10.27
N ASP A 223 21.13 -1.30 -10.72
CA ASP A 223 22.53 -0.88 -10.58
C ASP A 223 23.56 -1.87 -11.14
N SER A 224 23.16 -2.73 -12.07
CA SER A 224 23.94 -3.88 -12.60
C SER A 224 24.46 -4.81 -11.49
N LYS A 225 23.71 -4.96 -10.40
CA LYS A 225 24.09 -5.75 -9.24
C LYS A 225 23.02 -6.72 -8.75
N GLN A 226 21.78 -6.41 -8.99
CA GLN A 226 20.64 -7.16 -8.48
C GLN A 226 19.63 -7.39 -9.61
N LEU A 227 19.03 -8.58 -9.62
CA LEU A 227 18.00 -8.97 -10.56
C LEU A 227 16.86 -9.62 -9.80
N ILE A 228 15.63 -9.19 -10.09
CA ILE A 228 14.42 -9.88 -9.66
C ILE A 228 13.68 -10.30 -10.92
N VAL A 229 13.48 -11.61 -11.10
CA VAL A 229 12.65 -12.18 -12.16
C VAL A 229 11.40 -12.74 -11.52
N PHE A 230 10.23 -12.40 -12.02
CA PHE A 230 8.98 -12.81 -11.40
C PHE A 230 7.90 -13.19 -12.41
N GLU A 231 7.00 -14.05 -11.97
CA GLU A 231 5.81 -14.49 -12.67
C GLU A 231 4.58 -14.10 -11.87
N CYS A 232 3.63 -13.42 -12.50
CA CYS A 232 2.39 -12.98 -11.87
C CYS A 232 1.24 -13.92 -12.26
N ARG A 233 0.50 -14.43 -11.28
CA ARG A 233 -0.64 -15.34 -11.46
C ARG A 233 -1.82 -14.94 -10.56
N PRO A 234 -2.95 -14.47 -11.10
CA PRO A 234 -3.15 -14.12 -12.51
C PRO A 234 -2.37 -12.87 -12.91
N ASP A 235 -2.07 -12.71 -14.21
CA ASP A 235 -1.49 -11.49 -14.75
C ASP A 235 -2.61 -10.47 -15.05
N ASP A 236 -3.07 -9.82 -14.02
CA ASP A 236 -4.13 -8.81 -14.00
C ASP A 236 -3.65 -7.49 -13.36
N ALA A 237 -4.52 -6.50 -13.26
CA ALA A 237 -4.20 -5.20 -12.67
C ALA A 237 -4.49 -5.12 -11.14
N ASP A 238 -4.84 -6.24 -10.49
CA ASP A 238 -5.00 -6.29 -9.03
C ASP A 238 -3.63 -6.24 -8.35
N THR A 239 -3.51 -5.42 -7.31
CA THR A 239 -2.29 -5.28 -6.53
C THR A 239 -2.33 -6.01 -5.20
N ARG A 240 -3.46 -6.60 -4.82
CA ARG A 240 -3.67 -7.20 -3.49
C ARG A 240 -3.61 -8.72 -3.50
N ALA A 241 -4.20 -9.36 -4.49
CA ALA A 241 -4.32 -10.80 -4.58
C ALA A 241 -3.53 -11.37 -5.77
N GLY A 242 -2.88 -12.52 -5.58
CA GLY A 242 -2.14 -13.24 -6.61
C GLY A 242 -1.23 -14.30 -6.01
N HIS A 243 -0.99 -15.36 -6.79
CA HIS A 243 -0.06 -16.44 -6.48
C HIS A 243 1.25 -16.24 -7.26
N ASP A 244 1.83 -15.06 -7.08
CA ASP A 244 3.04 -14.67 -7.79
C ASP A 244 4.25 -15.38 -7.17
N SER A 245 5.25 -15.67 -7.99
CA SER A 245 6.53 -16.20 -7.56
C SER A 245 7.67 -15.40 -8.17
N ALA A 246 8.78 -15.27 -7.46
CA ALA A 246 9.95 -14.58 -7.96
C ALA A 246 11.25 -15.21 -7.48
N ILE A 247 12.31 -14.93 -8.23
CA ILE A 247 13.68 -15.20 -7.83
C ILE A 247 14.40 -13.86 -7.78
N TRP A 248 14.99 -13.54 -6.63
CA TRP A 248 15.93 -12.46 -6.48
C TRP A 248 17.35 -13.02 -6.44
N THR A 249 18.26 -12.38 -7.17
CA THR A 249 19.66 -12.81 -7.23
C THR A 249 20.61 -11.63 -7.36
N THR A 250 21.84 -11.82 -6.88
CA THR A 250 22.99 -10.95 -7.08
C THR A 250 24.04 -11.59 -8.00
N ASN A 251 23.69 -12.68 -8.65
CA ASN A 251 24.56 -13.37 -9.60
C ASN A 251 24.85 -12.48 -10.80
N THR A 252 26.11 -12.08 -10.96
CA THR A 252 26.53 -11.14 -12.00
C THR A 252 26.28 -11.64 -13.42
N LEU A 253 26.46 -12.95 -13.65
CA LEU A 253 26.24 -13.55 -14.97
C LEU A 253 24.78 -13.39 -15.41
N LEU A 254 23.82 -13.62 -14.50
CA LEU A 254 22.40 -13.47 -14.79
C LEU A 254 22.01 -11.99 -14.93
N VAL A 255 22.55 -11.12 -14.06
CA VAL A 255 22.33 -9.68 -14.17
C VAL A 255 22.79 -9.20 -15.55
N ASP A 256 24.03 -9.50 -15.95
CA ASP A 256 24.59 -9.11 -17.25
C ASP A 256 23.77 -9.67 -18.43
N LEU A 257 23.31 -10.91 -18.33
CA LEU A 257 22.48 -11.54 -19.36
C LEU A 257 21.16 -10.78 -19.56
N PHE A 258 20.44 -10.50 -18.47
CA PHE A 258 19.14 -9.82 -18.55
C PHE A 258 19.28 -8.35 -18.97
N GLU A 259 20.32 -7.67 -18.53
CA GLU A 259 20.63 -6.30 -18.97
C GLU A 259 21.05 -6.27 -20.45
N GLY A 260 21.81 -7.27 -20.91
CA GLY A 260 22.14 -7.43 -22.32
C GLY A 260 20.91 -7.57 -23.20
N LEU A 261 19.99 -8.48 -22.82
CA LEU A 261 18.72 -8.67 -23.50
C LEU A 261 17.86 -7.39 -23.50
N PHE A 262 17.78 -6.74 -22.35
CA PHE A 262 17.04 -5.47 -22.23
C PHE A 262 17.62 -4.40 -23.17
N ASN A 263 18.93 -4.23 -23.16
CA ASN A 263 19.60 -3.23 -23.96
C ASN A 263 19.44 -3.48 -25.49
N GLU A 264 19.46 -4.72 -25.94
CA GLU A 264 19.22 -5.05 -27.34
C GLU A 264 17.81 -4.64 -27.79
N VAL A 265 16.79 -4.96 -27.00
CA VAL A 265 15.42 -4.57 -27.31
C VAL A 265 15.24 -3.06 -27.16
N TRP A 266 15.83 -2.45 -26.14
CA TRP A 266 15.76 -1.00 -25.91
C TRP A 266 16.32 -0.19 -27.09
N ARG A 267 17.44 -0.62 -27.68
CA ARG A 267 18.06 0.01 -28.84
C ARG A 267 17.25 -0.21 -30.12
N ALA A 268 16.64 -1.37 -30.28
CA ALA A 268 15.83 -1.69 -31.45
C ALA A 268 14.53 -0.85 -31.56
N ILE A 269 14.02 -0.34 -30.44
CA ILE A 269 12.80 0.48 -30.40
C ILE A 269 13.17 1.96 -30.58
N PRO A 270 12.73 2.64 -31.67
CA PRO A 270 12.99 4.05 -31.88
C PRO A 270 12.37 4.91 -30.79
N ASN A 271 12.98 6.06 -30.47
CA ASN A 271 12.38 7.02 -29.55
C ASN A 271 11.12 7.62 -30.18
N SER A 272 10.03 7.68 -29.42
CA SER A 272 8.73 8.21 -29.87
C SER A 272 8.76 9.67 -30.35
N SER A 273 9.88 10.38 -30.16
CA SER A 273 10.08 11.75 -30.63
C SER A 273 10.37 11.88 -32.13
N GLN A 274 10.63 10.78 -32.84
CA GLN A 274 10.94 10.81 -34.29
C GLN A 274 9.75 10.58 -35.23
N LYS A 275 8.55 10.25 -34.70
CA LYS A 275 7.34 10.03 -35.52
C LYS A 275 6.54 11.31 -35.88
N LYS A 276 7.07 12.51 -35.68
CA LYS A 276 6.41 13.78 -36.04
C LYS A 276 7.10 14.54 -37.19
N ALA A 277 7.95 13.88 -37.94
CA ALA A 277 8.66 14.53 -39.07
C ALA A 277 8.64 13.64 -40.33
N ASP A 278 7.46 13.12 -40.71
CA ASP A 278 7.17 12.64 -42.08
C ASP A 278 5.68 12.85 -42.38
#